data_dab9c477064eb4ac908537103d7ac0e3
#
_entry.id   dab9c477064eb4ac908537103d7ac0e3
#
_cell.length_a   1.000
_cell.length_b   1.000
_cell.length_c   1.000
_cell.angle_alpha   90.00
_cell.angle_beta   90.00
_cell.angle_gamma   90.00
#
_symmetry.space_group_name_H-M   'P 1'
#
loop_
_entity.id
_entity.type
_entity.pdbx_description
1 polymer ?
#
loop_
_entity_poly.entity_id
_entity_poly.type
_entity_poly.pdbx_seq_one_letter_code
_entity_poly.pdbx_strand_id
1 'polypeptide(L)'
;TAAMELADSALIVVGAVSGPVVGAEKAMAMCQKMGKPRMMVINQLDRENASFEKVMEAVNEKFGPSVVPIQLPIMEGGAFKGYVDIVHMTGRLFDGKGEKETEIPAALAAEAQELYEKLTEAAAESDEELMEKYFDAGELSREEILKGLSIGVREGIVTPVCCTSAALNIGVSTLLDNLVHYLPAADQVRPKAAVDAKTGAEVEIKRDGPFAAQVLKTVIDQFGKYSIVKVHAGTLDANLAPYNSSAEKQEKPGAPYLMRGKKTIALERLNAGDIGALGKLQFTATGDTLC
;
A
#
# COMPACT_ATOMS: atom_id res chain seq x y z
N THR A 1 -10.31 9.08 6.02
CA THR A 1 -9.85 8.62 7.35
C THR A 1 -10.19 7.14 7.56
N ALA A 2 -11.47 6.71 7.48
CA ALA A 2 -11.85 5.31 7.71
C ALA A 2 -11.12 4.31 6.80
N ALA A 3 -10.96 4.60 5.51
CA ALA A 3 -10.20 3.73 4.59
C ALA A 3 -8.72 3.60 4.99
N MET A 4 -8.11 4.68 5.48
CA MET A 4 -6.73 4.66 5.96
C MET A 4 -6.56 3.88 7.26
N GLU A 5 -7.57 3.86 8.12
CA GLU A 5 -7.59 3.00 9.32
C GLU A 5 -7.62 1.52 8.96
N LEU A 6 -8.36 1.20 7.89
CA LEU A 6 -8.56 -0.17 7.39
C LEU A 6 -7.34 -0.74 6.67
N ALA A 7 -6.78 0.05 5.75
CA ALA A 7 -5.73 -0.41 4.85
C ALA A 7 -4.44 -0.73 5.61
N ASP A 8 -3.76 -1.78 5.24
CA ASP A 8 -2.42 -2.10 5.74
C ASP A 8 -1.35 -1.26 5.07
N SER A 9 -1.59 -0.89 3.81
CA SER A 9 -0.70 -0.09 2.98
C SER A 9 -1.50 0.92 2.16
N ALA A 10 -0.81 1.89 1.54
CA ALA A 10 -1.43 2.90 0.69
C ALA A 10 -0.72 3.02 -0.66
N LEU A 11 -1.50 3.11 -1.74
CA LEU A 11 -1.04 3.56 -3.05
C LEU A 11 -1.53 4.99 -3.28
N ILE A 12 -0.61 5.94 -3.35
CA ILE A 12 -0.91 7.36 -3.57
C ILE A 12 -0.83 7.65 -5.07
N VAL A 13 -1.95 8.01 -5.67
CA VAL A 13 -2.03 8.30 -7.10
C VAL A 13 -1.91 9.80 -7.33
N VAL A 14 -0.94 10.19 -8.15
CA VAL A 14 -0.65 11.58 -8.53
C VAL A 14 -0.81 11.73 -10.04
N GLY A 15 -1.43 12.79 -10.50
CA GLY A 15 -1.59 13.05 -11.94
C GLY A 15 -0.34 13.71 -12.52
N ALA A 16 0.11 13.26 -13.70
CA ALA A 16 1.30 13.77 -14.37
C ALA A 16 1.16 15.24 -14.87
N VAL A 17 -0.05 15.77 -14.88
CA VAL A 17 -0.33 17.19 -15.24
C VAL A 17 -0.54 18.04 -13.99
N SER A 18 -1.27 17.51 -13.00
CA SER A 18 -1.68 18.27 -11.81
C SER A 18 -0.66 18.25 -10.67
N GLY A 19 0.26 17.28 -10.69
CA GLY A 19 1.19 17.07 -9.58
C GLY A 19 0.51 16.65 -8.28
N PRO A 20 1.21 16.75 -7.15
CA PRO A 20 0.70 16.39 -5.82
C PRO A 20 -0.32 17.43 -5.33
N VAL A 21 -1.60 17.12 -5.53
CA VAL A 21 -2.73 17.93 -5.04
C VAL A 21 -3.06 17.62 -3.58
N VAL A 22 -3.91 18.43 -2.96
CA VAL A 22 -4.31 18.33 -1.53
C VAL A 22 -4.70 16.90 -1.11
N GLY A 23 -5.30 16.11 -2.00
CA GLY A 23 -5.64 14.70 -1.72
C GLY A 23 -4.41 13.84 -1.47
N ALA A 24 -3.37 13.99 -2.29
CA ALA A 24 -2.10 13.30 -2.14
C ALA A 24 -1.35 13.76 -0.88
N GLU A 25 -1.35 15.07 -0.61
CA GLU A 25 -0.73 15.63 0.60
C GLU A 25 -1.36 15.07 1.89
N LYS A 26 -2.70 15.05 1.95
CA LYS A 26 -3.43 14.46 3.08
C LYS A 26 -3.17 12.96 3.22
N ALA A 27 -3.12 12.23 2.11
CA ALA A 27 -2.84 10.79 2.14
C ALA A 27 -1.41 10.53 2.65
N MET A 28 -0.40 11.27 2.16
CA MET A 28 0.98 11.16 2.61
C MET A 28 1.10 11.48 4.11
N ALA A 29 0.54 12.59 4.56
CA ALA A 29 0.57 13.00 5.98
C ALA A 29 -0.10 11.96 6.89
N MET A 30 -1.19 11.34 6.44
CA MET A 30 -1.84 10.27 7.19
C MET A 30 -0.99 9.00 7.23
N CYS A 31 -0.35 8.60 6.11
CA CYS A 31 0.56 7.47 6.10
C CYS A 31 1.73 7.68 7.07
N GLN A 32 2.35 8.87 7.04
CA GLN A 32 3.44 9.22 7.95
C GLN A 32 3.00 9.18 9.41
N LYS A 33 1.87 9.82 9.74
CA LYS A 33 1.32 9.83 11.11
C LYS A 33 0.99 8.43 11.64
N MET A 34 0.54 7.53 10.77
CA MET A 34 0.10 6.18 11.14
C MET A 34 1.20 5.12 10.96
N GLY A 35 2.39 5.51 10.50
CA GLY A 35 3.47 4.57 10.18
C GLY A 35 3.09 3.56 9.09
N LYS A 36 2.28 3.97 8.10
CA LYS A 36 1.80 3.04 7.08
C LYS A 36 2.77 2.91 5.91
N PRO A 37 3.06 1.67 5.49
CA PRO A 37 3.73 1.38 4.22
C PRO A 37 3.01 2.04 3.07
N ARG A 38 3.77 2.58 2.11
CA ARG A 38 3.17 3.29 0.99
C ARG A 38 4.01 3.25 -0.26
N MET A 39 3.35 3.33 -1.39
CA MET A 39 3.93 3.57 -2.71
C MET A 39 3.22 4.74 -3.37
N MET A 40 3.85 5.32 -4.37
CA MET A 40 3.27 6.38 -5.19
C MET A 40 3.27 5.95 -6.65
N VAL A 41 2.29 6.43 -7.41
CA VAL A 41 2.25 6.26 -8.86
C VAL A 41 1.90 7.58 -9.52
N ILE A 42 2.74 8.00 -10.47
CA ILE A 42 2.45 9.13 -11.37
C ILE A 42 1.72 8.56 -12.56
N ASN A 43 0.42 8.86 -12.63
CA ASN A 43 -0.49 8.37 -13.66
C ASN A 43 -0.85 9.49 -14.67
N GLN A 44 -1.46 9.10 -15.78
CA GLN A 44 -1.87 10.02 -16.86
C GLN A 44 -0.68 10.59 -17.65
N LEU A 45 0.39 9.84 -17.80
CA LEU A 45 1.53 10.24 -18.65
C LEU A 45 1.20 10.31 -20.15
N ASP A 46 0.04 9.81 -20.55
CA ASP A 46 -0.54 9.94 -21.88
C ASP A 46 -1.18 11.31 -22.16
N ARG A 47 -1.35 12.14 -21.14
CA ARG A 47 -2.00 13.44 -21.27
C ARG A 47 -1.09 14.48 -21.90
N GLU A 48 -1.71 15.41 -22.63
CA GLU A 48 -1.02 16.61 -23.08
C GLU A 48 -0.49 17.42 -21.88
N ASN A 49 0.73 17.93 -22.00
CA ASN A 49 1.45 18.64 -20.93
C ASN A 49 1.80 17.79 -19.68
N ALA A 50 1.71 16.46 -19.76
CA ALA A 50 2.23 15.60 -18.71
C ALA A 50 3.76 15.72 -18.61
N SER A 51 4.29 15.83 -17.40
CA SER A 51 5.72 15.83 -17.14
C SER A 51 6.03 15.07 -15.86
N PHE A 52 6.73 13.96 -16.00
CA PHE A 52 7.19 13.16 -14.86
C PHE A 52 8.18 13.95 -14.02
N GLU A 53 9.17 14.58 -14.65
CA GLU A 53 10.23 15.36 -14.00
C GLU A 53 9.67 16.47 -13.11
N LYS A 54 8.81 17.34 -13.65
CA LYS A 54 8.18 18.45 -12.91
C LYS A 54 7.34 17.94 -11.73
N VAL A 55 6.67 16.81 -11.92
CA VAL A 55 5.88 16.20 -10.83
C VAL A 55 6.80 15.62 -9.76
N MET A 56 7.90 14.97 -10.14
CA MET A 56 8.89 14.48 -9.18
C MET A 56 9.56 15.61 -8.40
N GLU A 57 9.91 16.73 -9.06
CA GLU A 57 10.41 17.94 -8.37
C GLU A 57 9.41 18.43 -7.31
N ALA A 58 8.15 18.59 -7.68
CA ALA A 58 7.09 19.03 -6.76
C ALA A 58 6.81 18.02 -5.64
N VAL A 59 6.95 16.71 -5.92
CA VAL A 59 6.81 15.63 -4.94
C VAL A 59 7.97 15.68 -3.94
N ASN A 60 9.20 15.82 -4.42
CA ASN A 60 10.38 15.89 -3.56
C ASN A 60 10.41 17.17 -2.71
N GLU A 61 9.97 18.32 -3.26
CA GLU A 61 9.82 19.56 -2.51
C GLU A 61 8.83 19.41 -1.34
N LYS A 62 7.71 18.70 -1.55
CA LYS A 62 6.64 18.56 -0.55
C LYS A 62 6.86 17.41 0.44
N PHE A 63 7.41 16.30 0.00
CA PHE A 63 7.46 15.05 0.78
C PHE A 63 8.87 14.62 1.14
N GLY A 64 9.89 15.28 0.58
CA GLY A 64 11.30 15.03 0.87
C GLY A 64 11.92 13.90 0.05
N PRO A 65 13.21 13.61 0.28
CA PRO A 65 14.02 12.71 -0.53
C PRO A 65 13.67 11.22 -0.34
N SER A 66 12.84 10.89 0.63
CA SER A 66 12.37 9.50 0.83
C SER A 66 11.47 8.98 -0.30
N VAL A 67 11.00 9.86 -1.20
CA VAL A 67 10.17 9.50 -2.35
C VAL A 67 11.08 9.32 -3.57
N VAL A 68 11.31 8.06 -3.95
CA VAL A 68 12.34 7.69 -4.93
C VAL A 68 11.70 6.99 -6.13
N PRO A 69 11.94 7.45 -7.38
CA PRO A 69 11.44 6.76 -8.56
C PRO A 69 12.15 5.42 -8.76
N ILE A 70 11.35 4.37 -8.95
CA ILE A 70 11.83 3.03 -9.36
C ILE A 70 11.61 2.79 -10.86
N GLN A 71 11.01 3.75 -11.53
CA GLN A 71 10.77 3.74 -12.98
C GLN A 71 10.97 5.12 -13.56
N LEU A 72 11.50 5.21 -14.79
CA LEU A 72 11.57 6.42 -15.62
C LEU A 72 10.69 6.25 -16.86
N PRO A 73 9.87 7.24 -17.25
CA PRO A 73 9.06 7.12 -18.44
C PRO A 73 9.89 7.17 -19.72
N ILE A 74 9.58 6.31 -20.69
CA ILE A 74 10.10 6.38 -22.06
C ILE A 74 9.08 7.15 -22.89
N MET A 75 9.50 8.34 -23.36
CA MET A 75 8.68 9.22 -24.18
C MET A 75 9.22 9.22 -25.61
N GLU A 76 8.37 8.98 -26.60
CA GLU A 76 8.71 9.05 -28.02
C GLU A 76 7.77 10.02 -28.74
N GLY A 77 8.29 11.09 -29.33
CA GLY A 77 7.49 12.10 -30.00
C GLY A 77 6.43 12.75 -29.10
N GLY A 78 6.71 12.85 -27.80
CA GLY A 78 5.78 13.36 -26.78
C GLY A 78 4.72 12.35 -26.30
N ALA A 79 4.73 11.11 -26.81
CA ALA A 79 3.83 10.05 -26.38
C ALA A 79 4.51 9.11 -25.38
N PHE A 80 3.80 8.74 -24.32
CA PHE A 80 4.26 7.74 -23.35
C PHE A 80 4.19 6.35 -23.99
N LYS A 81 5.34 5.67 -24.09
CA LYS A 81 5.49 4.38 -24.76
C LYS A 81 5.84 3.23 -23.82
N GLY A 82 6.38 3.55 -22.67
CA GLY A 82 6.86 2.56 -21.72
C GLY A 82 7.70 3.22 -20.63
N TYR A 83 8.55 2.45 -20.01
CA TYR A 83 9.38 2.92 -18.90
C TYR A 83 10.70 2.14 -18.81
N VAL A 84 11.68 2.74 -18.16
CA VAL A 84 12.88 2.06 -17.68
C VAL A 84 12.61 1.55 -16.28
N ASP A 85 12.81 0.28 -16.04
CA ASP A 85 12.83 -0.32 -14.69
C ASP A 85 14.24 -0.12 -14.11
N ILE A 86 14.33 0.71 -13.09
CA ILE A 86 15.63 1.11 -12.51
C ILE A 86 16.27 -0.03 -11.73
N VAL A 87 15.48 -0.82 -11.00
CA VAL A 87 16.02 -1.94 -10.21
C VAL A 87 16.59 -3.04 -11.11
N HIS A 88 15.94 -3.30 -12.25
CA HIS A 88 16.39 -4.28 -13.22
C HIS A 88 17.33 -3.73 -14.30
N MET A 89 17.47 -2.41 -14.38
CA MET A 89 18.24 -1.71 -15.42
C MET A 89 17.85 -2.18 -16.83
N THR A 90 16.54 -2.21 -17.10
CA THR A 90 15.98 -2.62 -18.39
C THR A 90 14.89 -1.67 -18.84
N GLY A 91 14.79 -1.45 -20.16
CA GLY A 91 13.66 -0.75 -20.76
C GLY A 91 12.47 -1.68 -20.93
N ARG A 92 11.24 -1.17 -20.87
CA ARG A 92 10.01 -1.87 -21.18
C ARG A 92 9.13 -0.99 -22.06
N LEU A 93 8.80 -1.49 -23.25
CA LEU A 93 7.93 -0.81 -24.21
C LEU A 93 6.60 -1.56 -24.36
N PHE A 94 5.51 -0.82 -24.47
CA PHE A 94 4.19 -1.35 -24.68
C PHE A 94 3.87 -1.46 -26.18
N ASP A 95 3.52 -2.66 -26.66
CA ASP A 95 3.24 -2.95 -28.07
C ASP A 95 1.73 -2.99 -28.42
N GLY A 96 0.88 -2.57 -27.49
CA GLY A 96 -0.59 -2.62 -27.64
C GLY A 96 -1.22 -3.91 -27.12
N LYS A 97 -0.43 -4.93 -26.79
CA LYS A 97 -0.87 -6.21 -26.21
C LYS A 97 -0.25 -6.49 -24.85
N GLY A 98 0.95 -5.98 -24.63
CA GLY A 98 1.71 -6.20 -23.41
C GLY A 98 3.01 -5.42 -23.41
N GLU A 99 3.80 -5.61 -22.38
CA GLU A 99 5.11 -4.97 -22.20
C GLU A 99 6.21 -5.91 -22.71
N LYS A 100 7.13 -5.37 -23.49
CA LYS A 100 8.32 -6.08 -23.98
C LYS A 100 9.57 -5.44 -23.44
N GLU A 101 10.48 -6.29 -23.01
CA GLU A 101 11.80 -5.87 -22.57
C GLU A 101 12.63 -5.33 -23.75
N THR A 102 13.36 -4.28 -23.50
CA THR A 102 14.26 -3.62 -24.47
C THR A 102 15.47 -3.05 -23.74
N GLU A 103 16.46 -2.60 -24.49
CA GLU A 103 17.56 -1.82 -23.93
C GLU A 103 17.08 -0.45 -23.43
N ILE A 104 17.81 0.09 -22.48
CA ILE A 104 17.56 1.46 -21.99
C ILE A 104 17.88 2.44 -23.12
N PRO A 105 16.98 3.35 -23.46
CA PRO A 105 17.29 4.40 -24.43
C PRO A 105 18.52 5.20 -24.02
N ALA A 106 19.47 5.43 -24.95
CA ALA A 106 20.72 6.11 -24.65
C ALA A 106 20.54 7.49 -23.97
N ALA A 107 19.45 8.17 -24.27
CA ALA A 107 19.12 9.46 -23.64
C ALA A 107 18.77 9.35 -22.14
N LEU A 108 18.31 8.19 -21.68
CA LEU A 108 17.93 7.93 -20.29
C LEU A 108 18.99 7.16 -19.51
N ALA A 109 20.04 6.66 -20.16
CA ALA A 109 21.02 5.77 -19.52
C ALA A 109 21.74 6.41 -18.34
N ALA A 110 22.14 7.68 -18.47
CA ALA A 110 22.85 8.40 -17.40
C ALA A 110 21.92 8.66 -16.19
N GLU A 111 20.67 9.08 -16.45
CA GLU A 111 19.68 9.32 -15.40
C GLU A 111 19.27 8.01 -14.70
N ALA A 112 19.11 6.93 -15.47
CA ALA A 112 18.82 5.62 -14.92
C ALA A 112 19.94 5.13 -13.99
N GLN A 113 21.21 5.36 -14.36
CA GLN A 113 22.34 4.98 -13.53
C GLN A 113 22.40 5.80 -12.23
N GLU A 114 22.17 7.11 -12.29
CA GLU A 114 22.11 7.97 -11.10
C GLU A 114 20.97 7.55 -10.15
N LEU A 115 19.82 7.20 -10.70
CA LEU A 115 18.69 6.71 -9.89
C LEU A 115 18.96 5.32 -9.31
N TYR A 116 19.65 4.45 -10.04
CA TYR A 116 20.04 3.14 -9.52
C TYR A 116 20.96 3.28 -8.29
N GLU A 117 21.91 4.19 -8.33
CA GLU A 117 22.80 4.49 -7.21
C GLU A 117 22.01 5.00 -6.00
N LYS A 118 21.10 5.97 -6.20
CA LYS A 118 20.21 6.48 -5.14
C LYS A 118 19.29 5.40 -4.55
N LEU A 119 18.79 4.49 -5.37
CA LEU A 119 17.98 3.35 -4.91
C LEU A 119 18.81 2.36 -4.08
N THR A 120 20.06 2.14 -4.49
CA THR A 120 20.99 1.26 -3.77
C THR A 120 21.31 1.85 -2.39
N GLU A 121 21.56 3.15 -2.31
CA GLU A 121 21.76 3.87 -1.03
C GLU A 121 20.52 3.77 -0.15
N ALA A 122 19.32 4.05 -0.67
CA ALA A 122 18.07 3.96 0.06
C ALA A 122 17.77 2.52 0.55
N ALA A 123 18.14 1.51 -0.23
CA ALA A 123 18.04 0.11 0.18
C ALA A 123 19.02 -0.22 1.31
N ALA A 124 20.26 0.25 1.21
CA ALA A 124 21.28 0.06 2.24
C ALA A 124 20.85 0.71 3.57
N GLU A 125 20.35 1.95 3.54
CA GLU A 125 19.87 2.68 4.73
C GLU A 125 18.71 1.99 5.46
N SER A 126 18.04 1.05 4.82
CA SER A 126 16.86 0.37 5.38
C SER A 126 17.18 -0.83 6.29
N ASP A 127 18.43 -1.33 6.29
CA ASP A 127 18.82 -2.53 7.03
C ASP A 127 20.32 -2.44 7.41
N GLU A 128 20.67 -2.72 8.67
CA GLU A 128 22.02 -2.58 9.18
C GLU A 128 23.04 -3.51 8.46
N GLU A 129 22.64 -4.74 8.13
CA GLU A 129 23.51 -5.70 7.41
C GLU A 129 23.79 -5.24 5.97
N LEU A 130 22.76 -4.68 5.31
CA LEU A 130 22.90 -4.12 3.97
C LEU A 130 23.76 -2.85 3.97
N MET A 131 23.64 -2.03 5.01
CA MET A 131 24.46 -0.84 5.19
C MET A 131 25.93 -1.20 5.37
N GLU A 132 26.27 -2.14 6.26
CA GLU A 132 27.63 -2.61 6.47
C GLU A 132 28.22 -3.16 5.16
N LYS A 133 27.47 -4.01 4.46
CA LYS A 133 27.91 -4.58 3.19
C LYS A 133 28.15 -3.50 2.12
N TYR A 134 27.27 -2.50 2.03
CA TYR A 134 27.42 -1.40 1.07
C TYR A 134 28.67 -0.56 1.36
N PHE A 135 28.98 -0.31 2.65
CA PHE A 135 30.22 0.38 3.02
C PHE A 135 31.50 -0.42 2.71
N ASP A 136 31.45 -1.74 2.86
CA ASP A 136 32.61 -2.59 2.64
C ASP A 136 32.85 -2.89 1.16
N ALA A 137 31.80 -3.20 0.40
CA ALA A 137 31.90 -3.63 -1.00
C ALA A 137 31.62 -2.51 -2.02
N GLY A 138 30.95 -1.41 -1.62
CA GLY A 138 30.54 -0.31 -2.50
C GLY A 138 29.34 -0.66 -3.39
N GLU A 139 28.79 -1.87 -3.29
CA GLU A 139 27.68 -2.33 -4.12
C GLU A 139 26.78 -3.33 -3.38
N LEU A 140 25.53 -3.41 -3.82
CA LEU A 140 24.57 -4.44 -3.40
C LEU A 140 24.10 -5.23 -4.63
N SER A 141 23.85 -6.52 -4.43
CA SER A 141 23.17 -7.32 -5.47
C SER A 141 21.73 -6.85 -5.65
N ARG A 142 21.14 -7.17 -6.80
CA ARG A 142 19.74 -6.83 -7.11
C ARG A 142 18.77 -7.38 -6.05
N GLU A 143 18.99 -8.60 -5.58
CA GLU A 143 18.17 -9.23 -4.56
C GLU A 143 18.25 -8.49 -3.23
N GLU A 144 19.42 -7.98 -2.89
CA GLU A 144 19.63 -7.16 -1.70
C GLU A 144 18.98 -5.78 -1.82
N ILE A 145 19.07 -5.15 -2.99
CA ILE A 145 18.33 -3.90 -3.26
C ILE A 145 16.82 -4.12 -3.10
N LEU A 146 16.26 -5.17 -3.69
CA LEU A 146 14.85 -5.51 -3.55
C LEU A 146 14.46 -5.78 -2.08
N LYS A 147 15.29 -6.53 -1.33
CA LYS A 147 15.11 -6.78 0.11
C LYS A 147 15.12 -5.47 0.89
N GLY A 148 16.14 -4.62 0.68
CA GLY A 148 16.28 -3.34 1.37
C GLY A 148 15.11 -2.39 1.08
N LEU A 149 14.71 -2.26 -0.18
CA LEU A 149 13.55 -1.45 -0.56
C LEU A 149 12.24 -1.97 0.08
N SER A 150 12.01 -3.28 0.13
CA SER A 150 10.84 -3.86 0.81
C SER A 150 10.84 -3.56 2.31
N ILE A 151 11.99 -3.64 2.97
CA ILE A 151 12.15 -3.26 4.38
C ILE A 151 11.87 -1.77 4.55
N GLY A 152 12.50 -0.90 3.73
CA GLY A 152 12.33 0.55 3.77
C GLY A 152 10.90 1.00 3.55
N VAL A 153 10.17 0.33 2.65
CA VAL A 153 8.73 0.59 2.43
C VAL A 153 7.90 0.17 3.64
N ARG A 154 8.15 -1.01 4.19
CA ARG A 154 7.45 -1.53 5.37
C ARG A 154 7.64 -0.62 6.60
N GLU A 155 8.83 -0.14 6.80
CA GLU A 155 9.16 0.76 7.90
C GLU A 155 8.76 2.23 7.62
N GLY A 156 8.33 2.53 6.39
CA GLY A 156 7.92 3.88 5.96
C GLY A 156 9.10 4.84 5.71
N ILE A 157 10.30 4.31 5.55
CA ILE A 157 11.53 5.06 5.24
C ILE A 157 11.53 5.45 3.76
N VAL A 158 11.21 4.52 2.88
CA VAL A 158 11.21 4.69 1.41
C VAL A 158 9.79 4.70 0.87
N THR A 159 9.53 5.55 -0.11
CA THR A 159 8.27 5.58 -0.87
C THR A 159 8.59 5.44 -2.37
N PRO A 160 8.54 4.23 -2.93
CA PRO A 160 8.82 4.01 -4.35
C PRO A 160 7.78 4.68 -5.24
N VAL A 161 8.24 5.24 -6.37
CA VAL A 161 7.37 5.88 -7.37
C VAL A 161 7.40 5.12 -8.68
N CYS A 162 6.23 4.71 -9.15
CA CYS A 162 6.01 4.14 -10.48
C CYS A 162 5.45 5.19 -11.44
N CYS A 163 5.57 4.92 -12.74
CA CYS A 163 4.98 5.74 -13.79
C CYS A 163 4.01 4.93 -14.65
N THR A 164 2.82 5.48 -14.94
CA THR A 164 1.77 4.74 -15.66
C THR A 164 0.90 5.63 -16.54
N SER A 165 0.24 4.98 -17.49
CA SER A 165 -1.01 5.47 -18.10
C SER A 165 -2.08 4.40 -17.94
N ALA A 166 -2.99 4.58 -17.00
CA ALA A 166 -4.11 3.66 -16.80
C ALA A 166 -5.08 3.64 -18.01
N ALA A 167 -5.20 4.75 -18.73
CA ALA A 167 -6.05 4.85 -19.91
C ALA A 167 -5.52 3.99 -21.09
N LEU A 168 -4.20 3.94 -21.25
CA LEU A 168 -3.52 3.14 -22.27
C LEU A 168 -3.09 1.76 -21.76
N ASN A 169 -3.30 1.49 -20.49
CA ASN A 169 -2.84 0.27 -19.80
C ASN A 169 -1.31 0.06 -19.85
N ILE A 170 -0.53 1.15 -19.90
CA ILE A 170 0.93 1.11 -19.90
C ILE A 170 1.45 1.22 -18.46
N GLY A 171 2.34 0.31 -18.04
CA GLY A 171 2.92 0.25 -16.70
C GLY A 171 1.98 -0.30 -15.61
N VAL A 172 0.74 -0.68 -15.95
CA VAL A 172 -0.24 -1.13 -14.95
C VAL A 172 0.07 -2.55 -14.46
N SER A 173 0.49 -3.45 -15.35
CA SER A 173 0.87 -4.82 -14.96
C SER A 173 2.04 -4.79 -13.99
N THR A 174 3.11 -4.08 -14.32
CA THR A 174 4.29 -3.96 -13.46
C THR A 174 3.97 -3.18 -12.16
N LEU A 175 3.04 -2.21 -12.19
CA LEU A 175 2.58 -1.58 -10.95
C LEU A 175 1.96 -2.63 -10.00
N LEU A 176 1.16 -3.57 -10.53
CA LEU A 176 0.57 -4.65 -9.71
C LEU A 176 1.66 -5.58 -9.15
N ASP A 177 2.66 -5.92 -9.96
CA ASP A 177 3.80 -6.72 -9.50
C ASP A 177 4.60 -5.98 -8.41
N ASN A 178 4.86 -4.69 -8.60
CA ASN A 178 5.53 -3.85 -7.62
C ASN A 178 4.74 -3.70 -6.30
N LEU A 179 3.40 -3.65 -6.35
CA LEU A 179 2.58 -3.69 -5.14
C LEU A 179 2.78 -4.99 -4.36
N VAL A 180 2.90 -6.12 -5.05
CA VAL A 180 3.15 -7.43 -4.42
C VAL A 180 4.57 -7.52 -3.85
N HIS A 181 5.57 -6.94 -4.53
CA HIS A 181 6.97 -7.00 -4.11
C HIS A 181 7.31 -6.06 -2.96
N TYR A 182 6.80 -4.83 -2.98
CA TYR A 182 7.22 -3.80 -2.03
C TYR A 182 6.25 -3.58 -0.88
N LEU A 183 4.94 -3.76 -1.07
CA LEU A 183 4.01 -3.58 0.03
C LEU A 183 3.92 -4.86 0.87
N PRO A 184 3.92 -4.73 2.20
CA PRO A 184 3.83 -5.89 3.08
C PRO A 184 2.49 -6.61 2.94
N ALA A 185 2.53 -7.92 3.02
CA ALA A 185 1.34 -8.73 3.22
C ALA A 185 0.74 -8.49 4.62
N ALA A 186 -0.51 -8.87 4.81
CA ALA A 186 -1.22 -8.59 6.07
C ALA A 186 -0.56 -9.21 7.33
N ASP A 187 0.27 -10.25 7.16
CA ASP A 187 1.05 -10.90 8.23
C ASP A 187 2.41 -10.24 8.50
N GLN A 188 2.83 -9.32 7.63
CA GLN A 188 4.09 -8.59 7.73
C GLN A 188 3.93 -7.17 8.27
N VAL A 189 2.68 -6.70 8.41
CA VAL A 189 2.43 -5.38 9.02
C VAL A 189 2.60 -5.44 10.54
N ARG A 190 2.91 -4.27 11.12
CA ARG A 190 3.05 -4.15 12.58
C ARG A 190 1.76 -4.56 13.29
N PRO A 191 1.86 -5.29 14.42
CA PRO A 191 0.71 -5.62 15.24
C PRO A 191 -0.09 -4.36 15.62
N LYS A 192 -1.41 -4.50 15.72
CA LYS A 192 -2.26 -3.38 16.14
C LYS A 192 -2.11 -3.16 17.64
N ALA A 193 -1.74 -1.96 18.04
CA ALA A 193 -1.77 -1.56 19.44
C ALA A 193 -3.22 -1.42 19.92
N ALA A 194 -3.51 -1.88 21.12
CA ALA A 194 -4.80 -1.82 21.79
C ALA A 194 -4.59 -1.59 23.30
N VAL A 195 -5.69 -1.32 23.98
CA VAL A 195 -5.73 -1.23 25.45
C VAL A 195 -6.63 -2.32 25.98
N ASP A 196 -6.14 -3.11 26.90
CA ASP A 196 -6.95 -4.12 27.59
C ASP A 196 -8.02 -3.43 28.42
N ALA A 197 -9.28 -3.73 28.13
CA ALA A 197 -10.42 -3.04 28.75
C ALA A 197 -10.55 -3.26 30.26
N LYS A 198 -9.95 -4.35 30.81
CA LYS A 198 -10.01 -4.69 32.24
C LYS A 198 -8.86 -4.09 33.04
N THR A 199 -7.67 -4.10 32.46
CA THR A 199 -6.45 -3.71 33.17
C THR A 199 -6.00 -2.30 32.82
N GLY A 200 -6.45 -1.74 31.68
CA GLY A 200 -5.96 -0.47 31.15
C GLY A 200 -4.54 -0.53 30.58
N ALA A 201 -3.95 -1.73 30.50
CA ALA A 201 -2.60 -1.92 29.99
C ALA A 201 -2.58 -1.83 28.46
N GLU A 202 -1.52 -1.25 27.90
CA GLU A 202 -1.25 -1.34 26.47
C GLU A 202 -0.85 -2.77 26.10
N VAL A 203 -1.46 -3.29 25.04
CA VAL A 203 -1.23 -4.63 24.53
C VAL A 203 -1.10 -4.59 23.01
N GLU A 204 -0.32 -5.50 22.47
CA GLU A 204 -0.27 -5.73 21.03
C GLU A 204 -1.17 -6.91 20.65
N ILE A 205 -2.05 -6.68 19.67
CA ILE A 205 -2.92 -7.71 19.11
C ILE A 205 -2.09 -8.55 18.14
N LYS A 206 -1.64 -9.72 18.60
CA LYS A 206 -0.92 -10.68 17.78
C LYS A 206 -1.89 -11.43 16.87
N ARG A 207 -1.50 -11.60 15.60
CA ARG A 207 -2.35 -12.21 14.56
C ARG A 207 -2.86 -13.61 14.89
N ASP A 208 -2.02 -14.42 15.54
CA ASP A 208 -2.30 -15.78 16.01
C ASP A 208 -2.97 -15.83 17.38
N GLY A 209 -3.27 -14.68 17.96
CA GLY A 209 -3.92 -14.53 19.25
C GLY A 209 -5.43 -14.78 19.21
N PRO A 210 -6.11 -14.57 20.35
CA PRO A 210 -7.56 -14.61 20.42
C PRO A 210 -8.21 -13.66 19.42
N PHE A 211 -9.46 -13.98 19.01
CA PHE A 211 -10.18 -13.14 18.06
C PHE A 211 -10.24 -11.69 18.52
N ALA A 212 -9.88 -10.80 17.61
CA ALA A 212 -10.01 -9.35 17.77
C ALA A 212 -10.30 -8.70 16.41
N ALA A 213 -11.36 -7.90 16.35
CA ALA A 213 -11.73 -7.16 15.14
C ALA A 213 -12.17 -5.74 15.50
N GLN A 214 -11.90 -4.80 14.61
CA GLN A 214 -12.31 -3.41 14.71
C GLN A 214 -13.49 -3.15 13.78
N VAL A 215 -14.52 -2.50 14.29
CA VAL A 215 -15.67 -2.03 13.52
C VAL A 215 -15.37 -0.67 12.91
N LEU A 216 -15.33 -0.62 11.61
CA LEU A 216 -14.84 0.54 10.87
C LEU A 216 -15.93 1.46 10.36
N LYS A 217 -17.05 0.86 10.01
CA LYS A 217 -18.22 1.58 9.53
C LYS A 217 -19.47 0.76 9.71
N THR A 218 -20.51 1.38 10.23
CA THR A 218 -21.87 0.83 10.21
C THR A 218 -22.63 1.49 9.07
N VAL A 219 -23.24 0.66 8.23
CA VAL A 219 -24.06 1.08 7.08
C VAL A 219 -25.47 0.61 7.31
N ILE A 220 -26.43 1.46 6.99
CA ILE A 220 -27.85 1.14 7.00
C ILE A 220 -28.38 1.39 5.59
N ASP A 221 -28.94 0.38 4.97
CA ASP A 221 -29.55 0.46 3.65
C ASP A 221 -30.93 -0.24 3.65
N GLN A 222 -31.52 -0.39 2.47
CA GLN A 222 -32.83 -1.03 2.31
C GLN A 222 -32.85 -2.53 2.72
N PHE A 223 -31.67 -3.16 2.85
CA PHE A 223 -31.53 -4.56 3.25
C PHE A 223 -31.22 -4.74 4.75
N GLY A 224 -31.02 -3.62 5.47
CA GLY A 224 -30.82 -3.61 6.91
C GLY A 224 -29.51 -2.96 7.35
N LYS A 225 -29.18 -3.16 8.63
CA LYS A 225 -27.95 -2.67 9.27
C LYS A 225 -26.85 -3.72 9.15
N TYR A 226 -25.67 -3.30 8.69
CA TYR A 226 -24.45 -4.10 8.71
C TYR A 226 -23.23 -3.28 9.09
N SER A 227 -22.25 -3.94 9.66
CA SER A 227 -20.98 -3.32 10.07
C SER A 227 -19.83 -3.91 9.29
N ILE A 228 -19.01 -3.04 8.72
CA ILE A 228 -17.74 -3.42 8.09
C ILE A 228 -16.71 -3.56 9.19
N VAL A 229 -16.05 -4.71 9.24
CA VAL A 229 -15.04 -5.05 10.24
C VAL A 229 -13.74 -5.44 9.59
N LYS A 230 -12.63 -5.14 10.26
CA LYS A 230 -11.32 -5.72 9.98
C LYS A 230 -10.94 -6.64 11.12
N VAL A 231 -10.61 -7.89 10.79
CA VAL A 231 -10.09 -8.87 11.75
C VAL A 231 -8.60 -8.63 11.91
N HIS A 232 -8.14 -8.37 13.13
CA HIS A 232 -6.74 -8.17 13.46
C HIS A 232 -6.08 -9.44 13.99
N ALA A 233 -6.85 -10.29 14.69
CA ALA A 233 -6.38 -11.56 15.25
C ALA A 233 -7.45 -12.64 15.21
N GLY A 234 -7.04 -13.89 15.17
CA GLY A 234 -7.91 -15.05 15.20
C GLY A 234 -8.80 -15.17 13.96
N THR A 235 -9.94 -15.81 14.14
CA THR A 235 -10.90 -16.10 13.07
C THR A 235 -12.31 -15.84 13.56
N LEU A 236 -13.15 -15.25 12.71
CA LEU A 236 -14.57 -15.07 12.94
C LEU A 236 -15.36 -15.95 11.97
N ASP A 237 -16.16 -16.84 12.51
CA ASP A 237 -17.14 -17.66 11.77
C ASP A 237 -18.56 -17.45 12.30
N ALA A 238 -19.51 -18.15 11.74
CA ALA A 238 -20.94 -18.03 12.12
C ALA A 238 -21.24 -18.55 13.54
N ASN A 239 -20.34 -19.30 14.17
CA ASN A 239 -20.51 -19.88 15.51
C ASN A 239 -19.92 -18.99 16.60
N LEU A 240 -19.02 -18.10 16.25
CA LEU A 240 -18.41 -17.19 17.20
C LEU A 240 -19.43 -16.15 17.66
N ALA A 241 -19.55 -15.99 18.96
CA ALA A 241 -20.33 -14.94 19.61
C ALA A 241 -19.35 -13.93 20.24
N PRO A 242 -18.88 -12.94 19.49
CA PRO A 242 -17.88 -12.02 19.98
C PRO A 242 -18.44 -11.09 21.07
N TYR A 243 -17.58 -10.67 21.96
CA TYR A 243 -17.88 -9.66 22.97
C TYR A 243 -17.51 -8.27 22.43
N ASN A 244 -18.45 -7.33 22.47
CA ASN A 244 -18.20 -5.94 22.18
C ASN A 244 -17.65 -5.26 23.43
N SER A 245 -16.35 -4.97 23.44
CA SER A 245 -15.68 -4.39 24.61
C SER A 245 -16.11 -2.94 24.89
N SER A 246 -16.54 -2.21 23.87
CA SER A 246 -17.02 -0.83 24.03
C SER A 246 -18.43 -0.73 24.60
N ALA A 247 -19.31 -1.65 24.17
CA ALA A 247 -20.71 -1.72 24.63
C ALA A 247 -20.88 -2.64 25.86
N GLU A 248 -19.84 -3.39 26.24
CA GLU A 248 -19.85 -4.40 27.32
C GLU A 248 -20.94 -5.46 27.13
N LYS A 249 -21.16 -5.88 25.87
CA LYS A 249 -22.21 -6.84 25.53
C LYS A 249 -21.73 -7.89 24.53
N GLN A 250 -22.31 -9.09 24.68
CA GLN A 250 -22.08 -10.15 23.72
C GLN A 250 -22.97 -9.94 22.49
N GLU A 251 -22.37 -10.14 21.32
CA GLU A 251 -23.04 -10.05 20.02
C GLU A 251 -23.22 -11.45 19.41
N LYS A 252 -24.24 -11.58 18.56
CA LYS A 252 -24.47 -12.78 17.75
C LYS A 252 -24.60 -12.37 16.29
N PRO A 253 -23.47 -12.16 15.58
CA PRO A 253 -23.51 -11.85 14.17
C PRO A 253 -24.11 -13.01 13.37
N GLY A 254 -24.62 -12.72 12.19
CA GLY A 254 -24.86 -13.74 11.18
C GLY A 254 -23.55 -14.22 10.56
N ALA A 255 -23.66 -15.11 9.56
CA ALA A 255 -22.50 -15.48 8.75
C ALA A 255 -21.84 -14.22 8.15
N PRO A 256 -20.50 -14.16 8.11
CA PRO A 256 -19.81 -13.04 7.51
C PRO A 256 -19.97 -13.03 5.99
N TYR A 257 -19.82 -11.87 5.38
CA TYR A 257 -19.86 -11.74 3.94
C TYR A 257 -18.91 -10.66 3.42
N LEU A 258 -18.47 -10.82 2.17
CA LEU A 258 -17.69 -9.83 1.45
C LEU A 258 -18.63 -8.88 0.70
N MET A 259 -18.36 -7.58 0.79
CA MET A 259 -19.04 -6.55 0.01
C MET A 259 -18.28 -6.30 -1.29
N ARG A 260 -18.92 -6.53 -2.43
CA ARG A 260 -18.37 -6.19 -3.76
C ARG A 260 -19.29 -5.19 -4.45
N GLY A 261 -19.10 -3.92 -4.17
CA GLY A 261 -20.05 -2.87 -4.54
C GLY A 261 -21.41 -3.12 -3.86
N LYS A 262 -22.48 -3.29 -4.63
CA LYS A 262 -23.81 -3.62 -4.12
C LYS A 262 -24.06 -5.12 -3.91
N LYS A 263 -23.12 -5.98 -4.33
CA LYS A 263 -23.27 -7.44 -4.20
C LYS A 263 -22.63 -7.91 -2.91
N THR A 264 -23.29 -8.82 -2.23
CA THR A 264 -22.79 -9.55 -1.07
C THR A 264 -22.40 -10.96 -1.48
N ILE A 265 -21.25 -11.43 -1.00
CA ILE A 265 -20.76 -12.79 -1.21
C ILE A 265 -20.62 -13.42 0.17
N ALA A 266 -21.40 -14.46 0.42
CA ALA A 266 -21.34 -15.17 1.70
C ALA A 266 -19.95 -15.80 1.89
N LEU A 267 -19.42 -15.70 3.10
CA LEU A 267 -18.17 -16.31 3.51
C LEU A 267 -18.42 -17.28 4.65
N GLU A 268 -17.64 -18.33 4.72
CA GLU A 268 -17.67 -19.25 5.87
C GLU A 268 -17.03 -18.61 7.10
N ARG A 269 -15.96 -17.85 6.88
CA ARG A 269 -15.18 -17.20 7.94
C ARG A 269 -14.41 -16.00 7.43
N LEU A 270 -13.97 -15.14 8.36
CA LEU A 270 -12.97 -14.10 8.18
C LEU A 270 -11.77 -14.42 9.03
N ASN A 271 -10.59 -14.42 8.46
CA ASN A 271 -9.33 -14.62 9.16
C ASN A 271 -8.65 -13.30 9.49
N ALA A 272 -7.66 -13.33 10.35
CA ALA A 272 -6.82 -12.17 10.63
C ALA A 272 -6.23 -11.57 9.34
N GLY A 273 -6.42 -10.26 9.14
CA GLY A 273 -6.10 -9.51 7.93
C GLY A 273 -7.30 -9.27 7.01
N ASP A 274 -8.37 -10.06 7.11
CA ASP A 274 -9.53 -9.92 6.26
C ASP A 274 -10.41 -8.72 6.67
N ILE A 275 -11.05 -8.15 5.64
CA ILE A 275 -12.09 -7.14 5.77
C ILE A 275 -13.39 -7.75 5.27
N GLY A 276 -14.40 -7.74 6.11
CA GLY A 276 -15.72 -8.27 5.77
C GLY A 276 -16.85 -7.46 6.38
N ALA A 277 -18.07 -7.92 6.19
CA ALA A 277 -19.25 -7.31 6.76
C ALA A 277 -20.03 -8.31 7.62
N LEU A 278 -20.57 -7.81 8.71
CA LEU A 278 -21.39 -8.55 9.68
C LEU A 278 -22.77 -7.90 9.77
N GLY A 279 -23.80 -8.71 9.59
CA GLY A 279 -25.17 -8.32 9.87
C GLY A 279 -25.60 -8.70 11.28
N LYS A 280 -26.80 -8.26 11.67
CA LYS A 280 -27.48 -8.63 12.92
C LYS A 280 -26.80 -8.19 14.21
N LEU A 281 -25.82 -7.32 14.17
CA LEU A 281 -25.21 -6.73 15.36
C LEU A 281 -26.18 -5.71 15.98
N GLN A 282 -26.48 -5.90 17.27
CA GLN A 282 -27.51 -5.10 17.98
C GLN A 282 -26.90 -3.90 18.69
N PHE A 283 -25.78 -4.09 19.35
CA PHE A 283 -25.16 -3.11 20.25
C PHE A 283 -23.94 -2.43 19.63
N THR A 284 -23.50 -2.91 18.46
CA THR A 284 -22.25 -2.49 17.83
C THR A 284 -22.43 -1.22 17.02
N ALA A 285 -21.49 -0.30 17.21
CA ALA A 285 -21.34 0.96 16.50
C ALA A 285 -19.98 1.07 15.79
N THR A 286 -19.84 2.09 14.94
CA THR A 286 -18.56 2.42 14.32
C THR A 286 -17.51 2.81 15.38
N GLY A 287 -16.32 2.23 15.30
CA GLY A 287 -15.23 2.45 16.25
C GLY A 287 -15.10 1.37 17.33
N ASP A 288 -16.12 0.54 17.52
CA ASP A 288 -16.11 -0.52 18.53
C ASP A 288 -15.12 -1.63 18.21
N THR A 289 -14.71 -2.33 19.25
CA THR A 289 -13.88 -3.53 19.18
C THR A 289 -14.69 -4.76 19.54
N LEU A 290 -14.62 -5.77 18.70
CA LEU A 290 -15.18 -7.11 18.92
C LEU A 290 -14.03 -8.08 19.25
N CYS A 291 -14.14 -8.80 20.37
CA CYS A 291 -13.10 -9.72 20.84
C CYS A 291 -13.69 -11.01 21.42
#